data_1fa27251db2790c68fdc257c3abdc1a4
#
_entry.id   1fa27251db2790c68fdc257c3abdc1a4
#
_cell.length_a   1.000
_cell.length_b   1.000
_cell.length_c   1.000
_cell.angle_alpha   90.00
_cell.angle_beta   90.00
_cell.angle_gamma   90.00
#
_symmetry.space_group_name_H-M   'P 1'
#
loop_
_entity.id
_entity.type
_entity.pdbx_description
1 polymer ?
#
loop_
_entity_poly.entity_id
_entity_poly.type
_entity_poly.pdbx_seq_one_letter_code
_entity_poly.pdbx_strand_id
1 'polypeptide(L)'
;MKRIKYLLATAILSTSAIPTFAQHTYSGYFTDGYLYRHEINPAIGNEQNYISLPALGNMNFGVRGNLNLKDYIYNINGKTTTFLNPEVSAKEFLSNINDENKFNFDTKIELLSAGFKAFGGYNTIGINVRSNIHTMLPKALFQFAKEGITNKDYDISKFGMHANAYAELAFGHSRNINEKLRIGANVKVLLGLANVDAEFNKAKISLGNDQWTAVTNAEINASVKGLTYETEISDNTGNPYVNDFDVDGFGLNGFGLGLDLGAEY
;
A
#
# COMPACT_ATOMS: atom_id res chain seq x y z
N MET A 1 14.06 11.39 -14.85
CA MET A 1 14.23 9.93 -15.09
C MET A 1 15.25 9.22 -14.18
N LYS A 2 16.44 9.71 -13.92
CA LYS A 2 17.41 9.01 -13.03
C LYS A 2 16.92 8.91 -11.58
N ARG A 3 16.30 9.95 -11.00
CA ARG A 3 15.81 9.97 -9.62
C ARG A 3 14.63 9.04 -9.36
N ILE A 4 13.72 8.91 -10.33
CA ILE A 4 12.57 7.97 -10.23
C ILE A 4 13.05 6.51 -10.24
N LYS A 5 14.10 6.19 -11.03
CA LYS A 5 14.71 4.85 -11.03
C LYS A 5 15.33 4.49 -9.67
N TYR A 6 15.93 5.46 -8.99
CA TYR A 6 16.48 5.24 -7.65
C TYR A 6 15.37 5.12 -6.59
N LEU A 7 14.28 5.90 -6.69
CA LEU A 7 13.13 5.79 -5.80
C LEU A 7 12.42 4.42 -5.95
N LEU A 8 12.21 3.97 -7.17
CA LEU A 8 11.66 2.63 -7.45
C LEU A 8 12.62 1.52 -6.98
N ALA A 9 13.92 1.65 -7.24
CA ALA A 9 14.91 0.68 -6.79
C ALA A 9 15.02 0.64 -5.25
N THR A 10 14.94 1.80 -4.58
CA THR A 10 14.96 1.87 -3.11
C THR A 10 13.67 1.30 -2.52
N ALA A 11 12.52 1.54 -3.12
CA ALA A 11 11.26 0.93 -2.71
C ALA A 11 11.28 -0.60 -2.87
N ILE A 12 11.84 -1.12 -3.96
CA ILE A 12 11.97 -2.56 -4.20
C ILE A 12 13.03 -3.20 -3.28
N LEU A 13 14.15 -2.53 -3.01
CA LEU A 13 15.18 -3.02 -2.11
C LEU A 13 14.76 -2.98 -0.64
N SER A 14 13.94 -2.01 -0.24
CA SER A 14 13.41 -1.96 1.13
C SER A 14 12.41 -3.09 1.42
N THR A 15 11.72 -3.60 0.40
CA THR A 15 10.81 -4.75 0.55
C THR A 15 11.54 -6.10 0.72
N SER A 16 12.79 -6.21 0.27
CA SER A 16 13.58 -7.46 0.40
C SER A 16 14.25 -7.65 1.78
N ALA A 17 14.29 -6.61 2.61
CA ALA A 17 14.89 -6.66 3.95
C ALA A 17 13.86 -6.76 5.08
N ILE A 18 12.56 -6.85 4.77
CA ILE A 18 11.51 -6.97 5.78
C ILE A 18 11.37 -8.44 6.15
N PRO A 19 11.77 -8.85 7.37
CA PRO A 19 11.36 -10.15 7.88
C PRO A 19 9.83 -10.21 7.85
N THR A 20 9.28 -11.34 7.47
CA THR A 20 7.85 -11.63 7.31
C THR A 20 7.08 -11.40 8.62
N PHE A 21 6.85 -10.18 8.99
CA PHE A 21 5.83 -9.79 9.97
C PHE A 21 4.47 -9.65 9.30
N ALA A 22 4.06 -10.70 8.59
CA ALA A 22 2.75 -10.76 7.93
C ALA A 22 1.59 -11.03 8.90
N GLN A 23 1.85 -11.04 10.19
CA GLN A 23 0.80 -11.14 11.20
C GLN A 23 0.58 -9.78 11.83
N HIS A 24 -0.44 -9.13 11.29
CA HIS A 24 -0.99 -7.90 11.79
C HIS A 24 -1.22 -7.87 13.29
N THR A 25 -1.26 -6.64 13.79
CA THR A 25 -1.88 -6.11 15.01
C THR A 25 -2.97 -6.99 15.65
N TYR A 26 -3.68 -7.84 14.91
CA TYR A 26 -4.66 -8.78 15.47
C TYR A 26 -4.07 -9.80 16.46
N SER A 27 -2.84 -10.22 16.30
CA SER A 27 -2.17 -11.07 17.30
C SER A 27 -1.83 -10.28 18.55
N GLY A 28 -1.54 -8.99 18.44
CA GLY A 28 -1.34 -8.07 19.56
C GLY A 28 -2.59 -7.89 20.43
N TYR A 29 -3.79 -8.08 19.86
CA TYR A 29 -5.04 -8.00 20.60
C TYR A 29 -5.08 -9.01 21.78
N PHE A 30 -4.55 -10.20 21.56
CA PHE A 30 -4.51 -11.29 22.53
C PHE A 30 -3.21 -11.32 23.37
N THR A 31 -2.32 -10.36 23.15
CA THR A 31 -1.05 -10.28 23.88
C THR A 31 -1.22 -9.41 25.12
N ASP A 32 -0.98 -9.98 26.28
CA ASP A 32 -1.01 -9.23 27.55
C ASP A 32 0.05 -8.14 27.56
N GLY A 33 -0.35 -6.94 28.01
CA GLY A 33 0.54 -5.79 28.07
C GLY A 33 0.80 -5.07 26.73
N TYR A 34 0.20 -5.51 25.62
CA TYR A 34 0.31 -4.80 24.37
C TYR A 34 -0.42 -3.45 24.43
N LEU A 35 0.32 -2.37 24.36
CA LEU A 35 -0.15 -1.00 24.62
C LEU A 35 -1.17 -0.50 23.59
N TYR A 36 -1.13 -1.02 22.37
CA TYR A 36 -1.87 -0.50 21.21
C TYR A 36 -3.16 -1.28 20.91
N ARG A 37 -3.68 -2.08 21.85
CA ARG A 37 -4.96 -2.80 21.67
C ARG A 37 -6.14 -1.88 21.38
N HIS A 38 -6.10 -0.65 21.90
CA HIS A 38 -7.11 0.38 21.65
C HIS A 38 -7.24 0.79 20.17
N GLU A 39 -6.23 0.50 19.35
CA GLU A 39 -6.30 0.74 17.90
C GLU A 39 -7.14 -0.30 17.18
N ILE A 40 -7.28 -1.49 17.74
CA ILE A 40 -8.10 -2.58 17.21
C ILE A 40 -9.52 -2.47 17.74
N ASN A 41 -9.65 -2.21 19.03
CA ASN A 41 -10.94 -2.01 19.70
C ASN A 41 -10.84 -0.79 20.64
N PRO A 42 -11.48 0.33 20.30
CA PRO A 42 -11.43 1.53 21.13
C PRO A 42 -11.90 1.37 22.57
N ALA A 43 -12.68 0.31 22.89
CA ALA A 43 -13.11 0.02 24.23
C ALA A 43 -11.94 -0.41 25.14
N ILE A 44 -10.86 -0.94 24.59
CA ILE A 44 -9.75 -1.46 25.38
C ILE A 44 -8.86 -0.32 25.84
N GLY A 45 -8.81 -0.11 27.16
CA GLY A 45 -7.80 0.75 27.78
C GLY A 45 -6.62 -0.04 28.28
N ASN A 46 -5.58 0.65 28.70
CA ASN A 46 -4.43 0.05 29.33
C ASN A 46 -4.45 0.28 30.86
N GLU A 47 -3.75 -0.57 31.57
CA GLU A 47 -3.56 -0.38 33.01
C GLU A 47 -2.54 0.72 33.30
N GLN A 48 -1.60 0.92 32.41
CA GLN A 48 -0.49 1.86 32.57
C GLN A 48 -0.64 3.06 31.64
N ASN A 49 -0.17 4.21 32.10
CA ASN A 49 0.04 5.37 31.25
C ASN A 49 1.31 5.16 30.43
N TYR A 50 1.31 5.66 29.20
CA TYR A 50 2.48 5.59 28.33
C TYR A 50 2.65 6.84 27.49
N ILE A 51 3.86 7.07 27.04
CA ILE A 51 4.22 8.01 25.98
C ILE A 51 5.11 7.25 25.02
N SER A 52 4.79 7.32 23.72
CA SER A 52 5.57 6.74 22.63
C SER A 52 6.13 7.84 21.76
N LEU A 53 7.40 7.73 21.42
CA LEU A 53 8.13 8.68 20.60
C LEU A 53 8.41 8.11 19.20
N PRO A 54 8.76 8.96 18.20
CA PRO A 54 9.11 8.50 16.87
C PRO A 54 10.19 7.41 16.89
N ALA A 55 10.04 6.42 16.03
CA ALA A 55 10.89 5.23 15.92
C ALA A 55 10.85 4.24 17.11
N LEU A 56 10.24 4.62 18.24
CA LEU A 56 9.98 3.73 19.39
C LEU A 56 8.51 3.34 19.49
N GLY A 57 7.67 3.91 18.63
CA GLY A 57 6.23 3.69 18.55
C GLY A 57 5.83 2.49 17.71
N ASN A 58 4.53 2.38 17.48
CA ASN A 58 3.94 1.31 16.70
C ASN A 58 4.17 1.53 15.20
N MET A 59 4.86 0.58 14.57
CA MET A 59 4.99 0.52 13.12
C MET A 59 4.31 -0.75 12.61
N ASN A 60 3.46 -0.58 11.61
CA ASN A 60 2.72 -1.67 11.01
C ASN A 60 2.92 -1.66 9.49
N PHE A 61 3.28 -2.83 8.95
CA PHE A 61 3.43 -3.07 7.53
C PHE A 61 2.56 -4.27 7.17
N GLY A 62 1.59 -4.05 6.30
CA GLY A 62 0.68 -5.09 5.86
C GLY A 62 0.83 -5.37 4.37
N VAL A 63 0.95 -6.64 4.03
CA VAL A 63 0.88 -7.12 2.65
C VAL A 63 -0.29 -8.09 2.55
N ARG A 64 -1.21 -7.81 1.64
CA ARG A 64 -2.39 -8.63 1.40
C ARG A 64 -2.62 -8.78 -0.09
N GLY A 65 -3.12 -9.93 -0.50
CA GLY A 65 -3.43 -10.16 -1.90
C GLY A 65 -3.74 -11.63 -2.17
N ASN A 66 -3.86 -11.96 -3.43
CA ASN A 66 -4.03 -13.34 -3.89
C ASN A 66 -2.77 -13.88 -4.58
N LEU A 67 -1.63 -13.20 -4.38
CA LEU A 67 -0.32 -13.62 -4.86
C LEU A 67 0.37 -14.47 -3.79
N ASN A 68 0.79 -15.67 -4.13
CA ASN A 68 1.57 -16.51 -3.22
C ASN A 68 3.05 -16.31 -3.51
N LEU A 69 3.83 -15.91 -2.52
CA LEU A 69 5.27 -15.68 -2.69
C LEU A 69 6.01 -16.90 -3.25
N LYS A 70 5.57 -18.11 -2.89
CA LYS A 70 6.11 -19.38 -3.41
C LYS A 70 6.02 -19.53 -4.94
N ASP A 71 5.09 -18.83 -5.58
CA ASP A 71 4.88 -18.87 -7.03
C ASP A 71 5.86 -17.96 -7.78
N TYR A 72 6.56 -17.08 -7.05
CA TYR A 72 7.51 -16.09 -7.60
C TYR A 72 8.97 -16.43 -7.31
N ILE A 73 9.22 -17.26 -6.29
CA ILE A 73 10.57 -17.61 -5.83
C ILE A 73 10.79 -19.10 -6.03
N TYR A 74 11.87 -19.44 -6.70
CA TYR A 74 12.25 -20.79 -7.08
C TYR A 74 13.64 -21.12 -6.53
N ASN A 75 13.90 -22.42 -6.35
CA ASN A 75 15.24 -22.91 -6.04
C ASN A 75 15.74 -23.72 -7.25
N ILE A 76 16.75 -23.20 -7.92
CA ILE A 76 17.38 -23.85 -9.07
C ILE A 76 18.83 -24.16 -8.69
N ASN A 77 19.19 -25.43 -8.70
CA ASN A 77 20.55 -25.90 -8.39
C ASN A 77 21.08 -25.38 -7.03
N GLY A 78 20.21 -25.30 -6.00
CA GLY A 78 20.56 -24.82 -4.67
C GLY A 78 20.64 -23.26 -4.56
N LYS A 79 20.32 -22.52 -5.62
CA LYS A 79 20.30 -21.06 -5.63
C LYS A 79 18.87 -20.54 -5.68
N THR A 80 18.54 -19.62 -4.80
CA THR A 80 17.27 -18.91 -4.82
C THR A 80 17.23 -17.94 -6.01
N THR A 81 16.18 -18.03 -6.81
CA THR A 81 15.97 -17.20 -7.98
C THR A 81 14.49 -16.81 -8.10
N THR A 82 14.15 -15.98 -9.07
CA THR A 82 12.77 -15.55 -9.33
C THR A 82 12.19 -16.27 -10.56
N PHE A 83 10.88 -16.11 -10.76
CA PHE A 83 10.19 -16.61 -11.96
C PHE A 83 10.79 -16.08 -13.28
N LEU A 84 11.53 -14.98 -13.26
CA LEU A 84 12.19 -14.42 -14.45
C LEU A 84 13.38 -15.27 -14.94
N ASN A 85 13.91 -16.16 -14.12
CA ASN A 85 15.00 -17.03 -14.53
C ASN A 85 14.56 -17.91 -15.73
N PRO A 86 15.35 -17.98 -16.81
CA PRO A 86 15.04 -18.79 -18.01
C PRO A 86 14.79 -20.28 -17.72
N GLU A 87 15.41 -20.83 -16.68
CA GLU A 87 15.25 -22.25 -16.28
C GLU A 87 13.89 -22.53 -15.64
N VAL A 88 13.16 -21.51 -15.18
CA VAL A 88 11.80 -21.66 -14.67
C VAL A 88 10.84 -21.77 -15.85
N SER A 89 10.02 -22.81 -15.87
CA SER A 89 9.03 -23.03 -16.93
C SER A 89 7.96 -21.92 -16.95
N ALA A 90 7.80 -21.23 -18.09
CA ALA A 90 6.75 -20.24 -18.27
C ALA A 90 5.35 -20.86 -18.06
N LYS A 91 5.13 -22.09 -18.58
CA LYS A 91 3.86 -22.80 -18.43
C LYS A 91 3.56 -23.10 -16.97
N GLU A 92 4.53 -23.57 -16.20
CA GLU A 92 4.37 -23.85 -14.79
C GLU A 92 4.07 -22.58 -14.01
N PHE A 93 4.90 -21.54 -14.16
CA PHE A 93 4.69 -20.26 -13.51
C PHE A 93 3.29 -19.69 -13.79
N LEU A 94 2.92 -19.58 -15.08
CA LEU A 94 1.66 -18.97 -15.48
C LEU A 94 0.43 -19.80 -15.08
N SER A 95 0.57 -21.11 -14.84
CA SER A 95 -0.54 -21.93 -14.34
C SER A 95 -0.93 -21.57 -12.90
N ASN A 96 0.00 -21.00 -12.13
CA ASN A 96 -0.21 -20.60 -10.73
C ASN A 96 -0.66 -19.13 -10.61
N ILE A 97 -0.63 -18.35 -11.70
CA ILE A 97 -1.02 -16.94 -11.70
C ILE A 97 -2.49 -16.81 -12.09
N ASN A 98 -3.26 -16.08 -11.30
CA ASN A 98 -4.66 -15.79 -11.57
C ASN A 98 -4.79 -14.79 -12.74
N ASP A 99 -5.97 -14.74 -13.39
CA ASP A 99 -6.25 -13.76 -14.44
C ASP A 99 -6.19 -12.33 -13.90
N GLU A 100 -6.65 -12.13 -12.64
CA GLU A 100 -6.58 -10.88 -11.92
C GLU A 100 -5.84 -11.11 -10.58
N ASN A 101 -4.72 -10.41 -10.43
CA ASN A 101 -3.87 -10.53 -9.25
C ASN A 101 -3.92 -9.24 -8.44
N LYS A 102 -4.27 -9.35 -7.17
CA LYS A 102 -4.36 -8.23 -6.25
C LYS A 102 -3.16 -8.21 -5.35
N PHE A 103 -2.57 -7.04 -5.20
CA PHE A 103 -1.52 -6.77 -4.26
C PHE A 103 -1.83 -5.47 -3.52
N ASN A 104 -1.92 -5.57 -2.20
CA ASN A 104 -2.18 -4.43 -1.33
C ASN A 104 -1.04 -4.31 -0.34
N PHE A 105 -0.53 -3.12 -0.18
CA PHE A 105 0.49 -2.77 0.79
C PHE A 105 -0.02 -1.64 1.67
N ASP A 106 -0.10 -1.90 2.97
CA ASP A 106 -0.58 -0.94 3.96
C ASP A 106 0.57 -0.62 4.93
N THR A 107 0.79 0.64 5.19
CA THR A 107 1.78 1.11 6.16
C THR A 107 1.14 2.05 7.16
N LYS A 108 1.47 1.86 8.42
CA LYS A 108 1.21 2.81 9.49
C LYS A 108 2.50 3.03 10.27
N ILE A 109 2.86 4.29 10.43
CA ILE A 109 3.99 4.71 11.25
C ILE A 109 3.47 5.68 12.30
N GLU A 110 3.59 5.31 13.56
CA GLU A 110 3.28 6.20 14.67
C GLU A 110 4.43 7.16 14.91
N LEU A 111 4.12 8.45 14.85
CA LEU A 111 5.10 9.51 15.13
C LEU A 111 5.10 9.87 16.61
N LEU A 112 3.93 9.90 17.24
CA LEU A 112 3.77 10.21 18.64
C LEU A 112 2.49 9.59 19.14
N SER A 113 2.49 9.01 20.34
CA SER A 113 1.27 8.66 21.03
C SER A 113 1.40 8.74 22.54
N ALA A 114 0.28 8.89 23.20
CA ALA A 114 0.17 8.83 24.64
C ALA A 114 -1.15 8.17 25.06
N GLY A 115 -1.09 7.43 26.14
CA GLY A 115 -2.26 6.86 26.78
C GLY A 115 -2.23 7.16 28.28
N PHE A 116 -3.36 7.59 28.85
CA PHE A 116 -3.44 7.98 30.24
C PHE A 116 -4.84 7.83 30.84
N LYS A 117 -4.87 7.55 32.12
CA LYS A 117 -6.12 7.49 32.93
C LYS A 117 -6.54 8.90 33.34
N ALA A 118 -7.70 9.35 32.83
CA ALA A 118 -8.34 10.60 33.24
C ALA A 118 -9.83 10.57 32.86
N PHE A 119 -10.62 11.52 33.40
CA PHE A 119 -12.03 11.72 33.02
C PHE A 119 -12.92 10.48 33.21
N GLY A 120 -12.61 9.66 34.22
CA GLY A 120 -13.33 8.43 34.54
C GLY A 120 -13.14 7.31 33.53
N GLY A 121 -12.08 7.35 32.73
CA GLY A 121 -11.75 6.35 31.72
C GLY A 121 -10.28 6.38 31.33
N TYR A 122 -9.98 5.72 30.21
CA TYR A 122 -8.67 5.71 29.57
C TYR A 122 -8.70 6.53 28.30
N ASN A 123 -7.76 7.44 28.14
CA ASN A 123 -7.67 8.35 27.01
C ASN A 123 -6.43 8.04 26.21
N THR A 124 -6.52 8.18 24.89
CA THR A 124 -5.41 8.03 23.96
C THR A 124 -5.33 9.21 23.01
N ILE A 125 -4.12 9.61 22.69
CA ILE A 125 -3.83 10.61 21.66
C ILE A 125 -2.76 10.01 20.78
N GLY A 126 -2.91 10.09 19.45
CA GLY A 126 -1.93 9.56 18.51
C GLY A 126 -1.78 10.42 17.27
N ILE A 127 -0.56 10.49 16.76
CA ILE A 127 -0.20 11.08 15.46
C ILE A 127 0.43 9.99 14.63
N ASN A 128 -0.21 9.63 13.52
CA ASN A 128 0.22 8.56 12.64
C ASN A 128 0.39 9.08 11.21
N VAL A 129 1.29 8.47 10.46
CA VAL A 129 1.30 8.55 9.00
C VAL A 129 0.88 7.20 8.45
N ARG A 130 -0.08 7.22 7.54
CA ARG A 130 -0.60 6.02 6.88
C ARG A 130 -0.42 6.13 5.37
N SER A 131 -0.10 5.00 4.76
CA SER A 131 -0.07 4.87 3.31
C SER A 131 -0.69 3.53 2.94
N ASN A 132 -1.53 3.55 1.90
CA ASN A 132 -2.15 2.36 1.37
C ASN A 132 -1.93 2.34 -0.14
N ILE A 133 -1.49 1.21 -0.65
CA ILE A 133 -1.31 0.97 -2.08
C ILE A 133 -2.09 -0.29 -2.42
N HIS A 134 -3.02 -0.16 -3.35
CA HIS A 134 -3.83 -1.25 -3.89
C HIS A 134 -3.55 -1.37 -5.38
N THR A 135 -3.17 -2.56 -5.83
CA THR A 135 -2.92 -2.79 -7.24
C THR A 135 -3.70 -3.99 -7.77
N MET A 136 -4.14 -3.86 -9.01
CA MET A 136 -4.67 -4.94 -9.81
C MET A 136 -3.71 -5.21 -10.97
N LEU A 137 -3.15 -6.42 -11.00
CA LEU A 137 -2.15 -6.84 -11.97
C LEU A 137 -2.74 -7.95 -12.84
N PRO A 138 -3.06 -7.71 -14.12
CA PRO A 138 -3.55 -8.74 -15.01
C PRO A 138 -2.47 -9.80 -15.30
N LYS A 139 -2.87 -11.04 -15.50
CA LYS A 139 -1.97 -12.17 -15.82
C LYS A 139 -1.07 -11.88 -17.02
N ALA A 140 -1.59 -11.18 -18.01
CA ALA A 140 -0.83 -10.83 -19.22
C ALA A 140 0.42 -10.00 -18.92
N LEU A 141 0.44 -9.21 -17.82
CA LEU A 141 1.64 -8.49 -17.36
C LEU A 141 2.74 -9.47 -16.94
N PHE A 142 2.38 -10.51 -16.19
CA PHE A 142 3.32 -11.55 -15.78
C PHE A 142 3.76 -12.42 -16.95
N GLN A 143 2.85 -12.67 -17.88
CA GLN A 143 3.15 -13.39 -19.11
C GLN A 143 4.16 -12.62 -19.96
N PHE A 144 3.93 -11.32 -20.18
CA PHE A 144 4.87 -10.46 -20.89
C PHE A 144 6.24 -10.41 -20.20
N ALA A 145 6.26 -10.24 -18.85
CA ALA A 145 7.50 -10.22 -18.10
C ALA A 145 8.30 -11.54 -18.19
N LYS A 146 7.60 -12.68 -18.27
CA LYS A 146 8.21 -14.02 -18.32
C LYS A 146 8.63 -14.44 -19.70
N GLU A 147 7.77 -14.24 -20.70
CA GLU A 147 8.00 -14.72 -22.08
C GLU A 147 8.80 -13.69 -22.90
N GLY A 148 8.77 -12.42 -22.50
CA GLY A 148 9.45 -11.33 -23.22
C GLY A 148 8.79 -11.03 -24.56
N ILE A 149 9.62 -10.63 -25.53
CA ILE A 149 9.19 -10.29 -26.89
C ILE A 149 8.92 -11.59 -27.64
N THR A 150 7.64 -11.84 -27.90
CA THR A 150 7.17 -12.95 -28.70
C THR A 150 6.15 -12.40 -29.72
N ASN A 151 5.90 -13.12 -30.81
CA ASN A 151 4.87 -12.72 -31.78
C ASN A 151 3.46 -12.94 -31.23
N LYS A 152 3.16 -12.33 -30.09
CA LYS A 152 1.90 -12.43 -29.36
C LYS A 152 1.39 -11.05 -28.98
N ASP A 153 0.08 -10.96 -28.81
CA ASP A 153 -0.60 -9.83 -28.23
C ASP A 153 -0.75 -10.04 -26.72
N TYR A 154 -0.42 -9.02 -25.95
CA TYR A 154 -0.61 -8.98 -24.51
C TYR A 154 -1.67 -7.94 -24.18
N ASP A 155 -2.77 -8.38 -23.60
CA ASP A 155 -3.82 -7.50 -23.11
C ASP A 155 -3.61 -7.26 -21.61
N ILE A 156 -2.98 -6.12 -21.29
CA ILE A 156 -2.77 -5.65 -19.91
C ILE A 156 -3.83 -4.63 -19.48
N SER A 157 -4.96 -4.55 -20.20
CA SER A 157 -6.15 -3.85 -19.74
C SER A 157 -6.52 -4.34 -18.34
N LYS A 158 -7.21 -3.54 -17.58
CA LYS A 158 -7.51 -3.79 -16.15
C LYS A 158 -6.31 -3.69 -15.18
N PHE A 159 -5.13 -3.28 -15.65
CA PHE A 159 -4.13 -2.80 -14.72
C PHE A 159 -4.71 -1.59 -13.98
N GLY A 160 -4.63 -1.61 -12.66
CA GLY A 160 -5.09 -0.52 -11.82
C GLY A 160 -4.19 -0.34 -10.61
N MET A 161 -4.06 0.90 -10.18
CA MET A 161 -3.35 1.25 -8.96
C MET A 161 -4.08 2.39 -8.25
N HIS A 162 -4.38 2.19 -6.99
CA HIS A 162 -4.83 3.22 -6.08
C HIS A 162 -3.83 3.35 -4.95
N ALA A 163 -3.25 4.53 -4.78
CA ALA A 163 -2.29 4.83 -3.72
C ALA A 163 -2.70 6.09 -2.98
N ASN A 164 -2.69 6.05 -1.66
CA ASN A 164 -2.91 7.23 -0.85
C ASN A 164 -1.96 7.29 0.34
N ALA A 165 -1.70 8.51 0.79
CA ALA A 165 -0.97 8.79 2.01
C ALA A 165 -1.65 9.92 2.77
N TYR A 166 -1.75 9.79 4.09
CA TYR A 166 -2.34 10.80 4.96
C TYR A 166 -1.75 10.77 6.36
N ALA A 167 -1.77 11.91 7.02
CA ALA A 167 -1.54 11.99 8.46
C ALA A 167 -2.87 11.83 9.20
N GLU A 168 -2.84 11.10 10.31
CA GLU A 168 -3.99 10.84 11.18
C GLU A 168 -3.70 11.40 12.56
N LEU A 169 -4.56 12.26 13.07
CA LEU A 169 -4.62 12.68 14.46
C LEU A 169 -5.78 11.93 15.10
N ALA A 170 -5.49 11.05 16.04
CA ALA A 170 -6.48 10.21 16.70
C ALA A 170 -6.64 10.60 18.18
N PHE A 171 -7.89 10.70 18.63
CA PHE A 171 -8.26 10.97 20.01
C PHE A 171 -9.22 9.89 20.49
N GLY A 172 -8.81 9.09 21.45
CA GLY A 172 -9.59 7.99 21.98
C GLY A 172 -10.03 8.22 23.42
N HIS A 173 -11.22 7.73 23.74
CA HIS A 173 -11.72 7.62 25.10
C HIS A 173 -12.46 6.32 25.30
N SER A 174 -12.15 5.61 26.39
CA SER A 174 -12.87 4.40 26.77
C SER A 174 -13.18 4.40 28.28
N ARG A 175 -14.33 3.87 28.64
CA ARG A 175 -14.74 3.80 30.05
C ARG A 175 -15.59 2.55 30.35
N ASN A 176 -15.51 2.09 31.58
CA ASN A 176 -16.42 1.06 32.07
C ASN A 176 -17.80 1.68 32.31
N ILE A 177 -18.82 1.05 31.78
CA ILE A 177 -20.22 1.37 32.05
C ILE A 177 -20.69 0.62 33.30
N ASN A 178 -20.25 -0.62 33.43
CA ASN A 178 -20.43 -1.46 34.63
C ASN A 178 -19.27 -2.47 34.72
N GLU A 179 -19.36 -3.43 35.63
CA GLU A 179 -18.31 -4.44 35.85
C GLU A 179 -18.03 -5.35 34.64
N LYS A 180 -19.00 -5.46 33.71
CA LYS A 180 -18.90 -6.37 32.55
C LYS A 180 -18.81 -5.66 31.21
N LEU A 181 -19.20 -4.40 31.13
CA LEU A 181 -19.28 -3.68 29.87
C LEU A 181 -18.38 -2.45 29.88
N ARG A 182 -17.49 -2.41 28.92
CA ARG A 182 -16.66 -1.26 28.60
C ARG A 182 -16.97 -0.79 27.19
N ILE A 183 -17.05 0.50 26.98
CA ILE A 183 -17.25 1.11 25.67
C ILE A 183 -16.11 2.10 25.37
N GLY A 184 -15.88 2.36 24.10
CA GLY A 184 -14.90 3.34 23.68
C GLY A 184 -15.17 3.89 22.28
N ALA A 185 -14.59 5.04 22.02
CA ALA A 185 -14.64 5.67 20.71
C ALA A 185 -13.29 6.35 20.40
N ASN A 186 -12.91 6.34 19.14
CA ASN A 186 -11.81 7.15 18.60
C ASN A 186 -12.38 8.13 17.57
N VAL A 187 -12.09 9.41 17.74
CA VAL A 187 -12.33 10.45 16.74
C VAL A 187 -11.00 10.72 16.01
N LYS A 188 -11.04 10.75 14.70
CA LYS A 188 -9.84 10.92 13.88
C LYS A 188 -10.00 12.12 12.95
N VAL A 189 -8.94 12.91 12.87
CA VAL A 189 -8.78 13.94 11.83
C VAL A 189 -7.77 13.41 10.83
N LEU A 190 -8.16 13.34 9.56
CA LEU A 190 -7.34 12.83 8.48
C LEU A 190 -6.89 13.99 7.61
N LEU A 191 -5.59 14.13 7.44
CA LEU A 191 -4.95 15.17 6.65
C LEU A 191 -4.28 14.52 5.44
N GLY A 192 -4.90 14.63 4.26
CA GLY A 192 -4.40 14.05 3.03
C GLY A 192 -3.06 14.66 2.62
N LEU A 193 -2.12 13.82 2.25
CA LEU A 193 -0.78 14.18 1.77
C LEU A 193 -0.65 13.92 0.27
N ALA A 194 -1.11 12.76 -0.18
CA ALA A 194 -1.08 12.35 -1.58
C ALA A 194 -2.21 11.37 -1.88
N ASN A 195 -2.74 11.45 -3.09
CA ASN A 195 -3.62 10.43 -3.67
C ASN A 195 -3.28 10.28 -5.15
N VAL A 196 -3.16 9.03 -5.59
CA VAL A 196 -2.96 8.68 -6.99
C VAL A 196 -3.90 7.53 -7.32
N ASP A 197 -4.65 7.70 -8.39
CA ASP A 197 -5.57 6.71 -8.92
C ASP A 197 -5.26 6.53 -10.40
N ALA A 198 -4.91 5.33 -10.83
CA ALA A 198 -4.57 5.01 -12.21
C ALA A 198 -5.34 3.78 -12.66
N GLU A 199 -6.13 3.94 -13.70
CA GLU A 199 -6.91 2.87 -14.30
C GLU A 199 -6.62 2.77 -15.81
N PHE A 200 -6.35 1.56 -16.28
CA PHE A 200 -6.11 1.26 -17.67
C PHE A 200 -7.32 0.55 -18.27
N ASN A 201 -8.18 1.30 -18.92
CA ASN A 201 -9.38 0.78 -19.57
C ASN A 201 -9.04 -0.05 -20.83
N LYS A 202 -7.94 0.29 -21.48
CA LYS A 202 -7.39 -0.44 -22.61
C LYS A 202 -5.88 -0.32 -22.62
N ALA A 203 -5.19 -1.44 -22.62
CA ALA A 203 -3.75 -1.47 -22.76
C ALA A 203 -3.34 -2.78 -23.43
N LYS A 204 -3.13 -2.71 -24.75
CA LYS A 204 -2.73 -3.84 -25.58
C LYS A 204 -1.37 -3.58 -26.16
N ILE A 205 -0.49 -4.56 -26.02
CA ILE A 205 0.85 -4.56 -26.58
C ILE A 205 0.91 -5.70 -27.61
N SER A 206 1.10 -5.35 -28.86
CA SER A 206 1.28 -6.29 -29.97
C SER A 206 2.74 -6.26 -30.39
N LEU A 207 3.41 -7.38 -30.28
CA LEU A 207 4.82 -7.54 -30.58
C LEU A 207 4.97 -8.35 -31.87
N GLY A 208 4.97 -7.67 -33.01
CA GLY A 208 5.27 -8.28 -34.31
C GLY A 208 6.78 -8.32 -34.59
N ASN A 209 7.19 -9.14 -35.56
CA ASN A 209 8.61 -9.22 -35.98
C ASN A 209 9.14 -7.89 -36.52
N ASP A 210 8.29 -7.12 -37.22
CA ASP A 210 8.67 -5.91 -37.92
C ASP A 210 8.17 -4.63 -37.24
N GLN A 211 7.18 -4.73 -36.37
CA GLN A 211 6.57 -3.58 -35.75
C GLN A 211 6.00 -3.93 -34.36
N TRP A 212 6.24 -3.05 -33.42
CA TRP A 212 5.60 -3.07 -32.11
C TRP A 212 4.51 -2.01 -32.05
N THR A 213 3.36 -2.40 -31.57
CA THR A 213 2.25 -1.49 -31.38
C THR A 213 1.78 -1.54 -29.94
N ALA A 214 1.67 -0.39 -29.30
CA ALA A 214 1.02 -0.24 -28.01
C ALA A 214 -0.22 0.66 -28.18
N VAL A 215 -1.38 0.15 -27.79
CA VAL A 215 -2.62 0.91 -27.76
C VAL A 215 -3.08 1.02 -26.33
N THR A 216 -3.07 2.24 -25.79
CA THR A 216 -3.39 2.50 -24.39
C THR A 216 -4.49 3.54 -24.27
N ASN A 217 -5.43 3.29 -23.38
CA ASN A 217 -6.39 4.28 -22.86
C ASN A 217 -6.35 4.15 -21.34
N ALA A 218 -5.76 5.13 -20.69
CA ALA A 218 -5.60 5.17 -19.24
C ALA A 218 -6.10 6.50 -18.69
N GLU A 219 -6.66 6.46 -17.51
CA GLU A 219 -7.01 7.61 -16.72
C GLU A 219 -6.13 7.64 -15.46
N ILE A 220 -5.47 8.75 -15.22
CA ILE A 220 -4.64 8.95 -14.03
C ILE A 220 -5.10 10.22 -13.33
N ASN A 221 -5.62 10.05 -12.13
CA ASN A 221 -6.02 11.13 -11.25
C ASN A 221 -5.01 11.22 -10.11
N ALA A 222 -4.34 12.35 -9.98
CA ALA A 222 -3.38 12.57 -8.92
C ALA A 222 -3.71 13.85 -8.14
N SER A 223 -3.60 13.76 -6.83
CA SER A 223 -3.79 14.86 -5.90
C SER A 223 -2.60 14.89 -4.96
N VAL A 224 -1.61 15.69 -5.32
CA VAL A 224 -0.38 15.92 -4.55
C VAL A 224 -0.10 17.40 -4.58
N LYS A 225 0.20 18.02 -3.43
CA LYS A 225 0.51 19.44 -3.40
C LYS A 225 1.80 19.72 -4.14
N GLY A 226 1.77 20.72 -5.03
CA GLY A 226 2.94 21.09 -5.84
C GLY A 226 3.23 20.13 -7.01
N LEU A 227 2.31 19.22 -7.33
CA LEU A 227 2.43 18.41 -8.54
C LEU A 227 2.22 19.29 -9.77
N THR A 228 3.21 19.32 -10.62
CA THR A 228 3.19 19.92 -11.96
C THR A 228 3.56 18.87 -13.00
N TYR A 229 3.13 19.06 -14.24
CA TYR A 229 3.49 18.17 -15.34
C TYR A 229 3.73 18.97 -16.61
N GLU A 230 4.62 18.45 -17.42
CA GLU A 230 4.90 18.98 -18.76
C GLU A 230 4.34 18.05 -19.82
N THR A 231 3.83 18.64 -20.90
CA THR A 231 3.29 17.87 -22.05
C THR A 231 4.07 18.18 -23.30
N GLU A 232 4.32 17.14 -24.09
CA GLU A 232 4.89 17.24 -25.44
C GLU A 232 3.97 16.60 -26.47
N ILE A 233 4.15 16.97 -27.72
CA ILE A 233 3.43 16.35 -28.84
C ILE A 233 4.29 15.20 -29.40
N SER A 234 3.73 14.02 -29.49
CA SER A 234 4.41 12.87 -30.06
C SER A 234 4.62 13.04 -31.57
N ASP A 235 5.85 12.98 -32.01
CA ASP A 235 6.21 13.04 -33.45
C ASP A 235 5.58 11.88 -34.26
N ASN A 236 5.31 10.74 -33.60
CA ASN A 236 4.76 9.56 -34.24
C ASN A 236 3.25 9.58 -34.38
N THR A 237 2.54 10.21 -33.47
CA THR A 237 1.07 10.13 -33.40
C THR A 237 0.38 11.49 -33.51
N GLY A 238 1.13 12.60 -33.33
CA GLY A 238 0.59 13.95 -33.26
C GLY A 238 -0.25 14.25 -32.00
N ASN A 239 -0.32 13.32 -31.05
CA ASN A 239 -1.09 13.48 -29.83
C ASN A 239 -0.21 14.01 -28.69
N PRO A 240 -0.77 14.82 -27.79
CA PRO A 240 -0.06 15.23 -26.58
C PRO A 240 0.13 14.06 -25.63
N TYR A 241 1.27 13.99 -24.99
CA TYR A 241 1.56 13.06 -23.91
C TYR A 241 2.29 13.79 -22.76
N VAL A 242 2.19 13.27 -21.56
CA VAL A 242 2.91 13.81 -20.41
C VAL A 242 4.36 13.34 -20.50
N ASN A 243 5.28 14.32 -20.63
CA ASN A 243 6.71 14.06 -20.77
C ASN A 243 7.43 14.00 -19.40
N ASP A 244 7.05 14.88 -18.47
CA ASP A 244 7.69 14.93 -17.16
C ASP A 244 6.69 15.28 -16.06
N PHE A 245 7.03 14.89 -14.84
CA PHE A 245 6.32 15.24 -13.61
C PHE A 245 7.32 15.82 -12.63
N ASP A 246 6.95 16.91 -12.00
CA ASP A 246 7.70 17.48 -10.89
C ASP A 246 6.78 17.71 -9.68
N VAL A 247 7.35 17.62 -8.49
CA VAL A 247 6.65 17.87 -7.23
C VAL A 247 7.42 18.90 -6.43
N ASP A 248 6.95 20.12 -6.53
CA ASP A 248 7.49 21.26 -5.81
C ASP A 248 6.78 21.44 -4.46
N GLY A 249 7.37 20.84 -3.44
CA GLY A 249 6.91 21.01 -2.07
C GLY A 249 6.18 19.82 -1.48
N PHE A 250 5.92 19.94 -0.19
CA PHE A 250 5.17 18.99 0.61
C PHE A 250 4.07 19.72 1.35
N GLY A 251 2.88 19.16 1.43
CA GLY A 251 1.81 19.80 2.17
C GLY A 251 0.51 19.03 2.18
N LEU A 252 -0.45 19.58 2.90
CA LEU A 252 -1.78 19.00 3.03
C LEU A 252 -2.57 19.25 1.75
N ASN A 253 -3.26 18.19 1.30
CA ASN A 253 -4.03 18.18 0.06
C ASN A 253 -5.42 17.55 0.22
N GLY A 254 -5.88 17.41 1.46
CA GLY A 254 -7.19 16.87 1.76
C GLY A 254 -7.49 16.89 3.24
N PHE A 255 -8.76 16.79 3.58
CA PHE A 255 -9.25 16.72 4.94
C PHE A 255 -10.35 15.67 5.05
N GLY A 256 -10.34 14.90 6.13
CA GLY A 256 -11.38 13.93 6.43
C GLY A 256 -11.57 13.76 7.93
N LEU A 257 -12.68 13.16 8.28
CA LEU A 257 -12.99 12.76 9.66
C LEU A 257 -13.26 11.25 9.71
N GLY A 258 -12.81 10.62 10.77
CA GLY A 258 -13.06 9.21 11.07
C GLY A 258 -13.64 9.03 12.46
N LEU A 259 -14.43 7.99 12.64
CA LEU A 259 -14.98 7.56 13.92
C LEU A 259 -14.89 6.04 14.04
N ASP A 260 -14.22 5.56 15.08
CA ASP A 260 -14.26 4.15 15.45
C ASP A 260 -15.04 4.00 16.75
N LEU A 261 -15.84 2.96 16.81
CA LEU A 261 -16.60 2.60 18.02
C LEU A 261 -16.21 1.19 18.45
N GLY A 262 -16.13 0.98 19.76
CA GLY A 262 -15.79 -0.31 20.33
C GLY A 262 -16.60 -0.64 21.58
N ALA A 263 -16.74 -1.92 21.82
CA ALA A 263 -17.30 -2.46 23.05
C ALA A 263 -16.53 -3.71 23.47
N GLU A 264 -16.46 -3.94 24.75
CA GLU A 264 -15.88 -5.12 25.40
C GLU A 264 -16.84 -5.58 26.49
N TYR A 265 -17.17 -6.89 26.49
CA TYR A 265 -18.10 -7.50 27.45
C TYR A 265 -17.48 -8.73 28.10
#